data_cd86732f6eead492380300ddb44e20af
#
_entry.id   cd86732f6eead492380300ddb44e20af
#
_cell.length_a   1.000
_cell.length_b   1.000
_cell.length_c   1.000
_cell.angle_alpha   90.00
_cell.angle_beta   90.00
_cell.angle_gamma   90.00
#
_symmetry.space_group_name_H-M   'P 1'
#
loop_
_entity.id
_entity.type
_entity.pdbx_description
1 polymer ?
#
loop_
_entity_poly.entity_id
_entity_poly.type
_entity_poly.pdbx_seq_one_letter_code
_entity_poly.pdbx_strand_id
1 'polypeptide(L)'
;VGESNVKVTLTWNDITTPSLFLNDLQKMVIVRWDGEKWINEGGVINAGTQEISSDVSGYGIFTFGLLNSANILDSTINIQEITNSFSPNEDGTNDTFQIPGLAEDYPNFKMTIYNRYGNIVYDYKNNGRTMPLWWDGRSYGRMTVGGNKKIVPTATYWYVVDFNDGRTKPYQSWLYLNN
;
A
#
# COMPACT_ATOMS: atom_id res chain seq x y z
N VAL A 1 38.66 -1.89 14.20
CA VAL A 1 37.65 -0.84 14.39
C VAL A 1 36.52 -1.51 15.15
N GLY A 2 36.40 -1.19 16.47
CA GLY A 2 35.35 -1.81 17.29
C GLY A 2 33.96 -1.29 16.87
N GLU A 3 33.06 -2.20 16.65
CA GLU A 3 31.62 -1.89 16.54
C GLU A 3 31.14 -1.51 17.93
N SER A 4 30.91 -0.23 18.16
CA SER A 4 30.29 0.22 19.40
C SER A 4 28.76 0.21 19.16
N ASN A 5 28.08 -0.78 19.73
CA ASN A 5 26.63 -0.77 19.80
C ASN A 5 26.21 0.37 20.74
N VAL A 6 25.59 1.39 20.18
CA VAL A 6 25.04 2.51 20.94
C VAL A 6 23.54 2.31 21.07
N LYS A 7 23.05 2.31 22.30
CA LYS A 7 21.62 2.29 22.58
C LYS A 7 21.10 3.72 22.71
N VAL A 8 20.10 4.07 21.94
CA VAL A 8 19.38 5.33 22.02
C VAL A 8 18.06 5.10 22.74
N THR A 9 17.73 5.98 23.69
CA THR A 9 16.43 6.01 24.37
C THR A 9 15.83 7.39 24.21
N LEU A 10 14.60 7.45 23.71
CA LEU A 10 13.79 8.65 23.63
C LEU A 10 12.61 8.51 24.59
N THR A 11 12.28 9.60 25.28
CA THR A 11 11.16 9.66 26.20
C THR A 11 10.05 10.56 25.64
N TRP A 12 8.80 10.24 25.93
CA TRP A 12 7.65 11.08 25.58
C TRP A 12 6.87 11.49 26.81
N ASN A 13 5.98 12.44 26.66
CA ASN A 13 4.97 12.78 27.65
C ASN A 13 3.69 13.24 26.95
N ASP A 14 2.58 13.18 27.67
CA ASP A 14 1.25 13.46 27.11
C ASP A 14 1.00 14.94 26.82
N ILE A 15 1.88 15.85 27.30
CA ILE A 15 1.71 17.29 27.18
C ILE A 15 2.41 17.83 25.92
N THR A 16 3.65 17.39 25.68
CA THR A 16 4.51 17.95 24.61
C THR A 16 4.64 17.05 23.40
N THR A 17 4.31 15.77 23.53
CA THR A 17 4.35 14.84 22.40
C THR A 17 3.06 14.94 21.60
N PRO A 18 3.14 15.16 20.27
CA PRO A 18 1.94 15.22 19.44
C PRO A 18 1.06 13.97 19.58
N SER A 19 -0.25 14.17 19.67
CA SER A 19 -1.23 13.07 19.84
C SER A 19 -1.15 12.01 18.75
N LEU A 20 -0.65 12.35 17.57
CA LEU A 20 -0.40 11.42 16.47
C LEU A 20 0.48 10.22 16.89
N PHE A 21 1.49 10.47 17.74
CA PHE A 21 2.37 9.42 18.27
C PHE A 21 1.71 8.65 19.42
N LEU A 22 0.90 9.32 20.22
CA LEU A 22 0.27 8.75 21.42
C LEU A 22 -0.93 7.86 21.09
N ASN A 23 -1.60 8.09 19.97
CA ASN A 23 -2.79 7.34 19.56
C ASN A 23 -2.49 5.87 19.20
N ASP A 24 -1.26 5.56 18.78
CA ASP A 24 -0.87 4.20 18.43
C ASP A 24 0.62 3.98 18.73
N LEU A 25 0.91 3.81 20.01
CA LEU A 25 2.28 3.61 20.49
C LEU A 25 2.97 2.41 19.81
N GLN A 26 2.20 1.39 19.41
CA GLN A 26 2.75 0.19 18.75
C GLN A 26 3.42 0.51 17.40
N LYS A 27 3.08 1.64 16.80
CA LYS A 27 3.66 2.11 15.54
C LYS A 27 4.82 3.09 15.74
N MET A 28 5.09 3.49 16.98
CA MET A 28 6.18 4.43 17.25
C MET A 28 7.53 3.73 17.11
N VAL A 29 8.44 4.37 16.39
CA VAL A 29 9.81 3.91 16.17
C VAL A 29 10.79 5.05 16.38
N ILE A 30 12.06 4.71 16.61
CA ILE A 30 13.16 5.66 16.54
C ILE A 30 13.60 5.77 15.08
N VAL A 31 13.70 6.98 14.58
CA VAL A 31 14.28 7.26 13.26
C VAL A 31 15.52 8.14 13.40
N ARG A 32 16.53 7.87 12.58
CA ARG A 32 17.81 8.59 12.54
C ARG A 32 18.00 9.26 11.18
N TRP A 33 18.40 10.53 11.20
CA TRP A 33 18.83 11.24 10.00
C TRP A 33 20.28 10.90 9.69
N ASP A 34 20.58 10.33 8.51
CA ASP A 34 21.93 9.93 8.09
C ASP A 34 22.67 11.02 7.29
N GLY A 35 22.03 12.15 7.04
CA GLY A 35 22.50 13.25 6.19
C GLY A 35 21.73 13.39 4.89
N GLU A 36 21.06 12.34 4.44
CA GLU A 36 20.29 12.33 3.19
C GLU A 36 18.82 11.90 3.42
N LYS A 37 18.59 10.95 4.31
CA LYS A 37 17.25 10.37 4.57
C LYS A 37 17.09 9.94 6.01
N TRP A 38 15.85 9.70 6.40
CA TRP A 38 15.50 9.09 7.68
C TRP A 38 15.63 7.56 7.61
N ILE A 39 16.43 6.99 8.50
CA ILE A 39 16.62 5.55 8.68
C ILE A 39 15.75 5.08 9.83
N ASN A 40 14.98 4.03 9.63
CA ASN A 40 14.21 3.40 10.70
C ASN A 40 15.15 2.52 11.54
N GLU A 41 15.33 2.86 12.80
CA GLU A 41 16.15 2.13 13.76
C GLU A 41 15.29 1.19 14.65
N GLY A 42 13.96 1.13 14.39
CA GLY A 42 13.06 0.31 15.20
C GLY A 42 12.81 0.88 16.59
N GLY A 43 12.67 0.00 17.55
CA GLY A 43 12.60 0.35 18.96
C GLY A 43 11.69 -0.56 19.78
N VAL A 44 12.02 -0.69 21.05
CA VAL A 44 11.20 -1.39 22.06
C VAL A 44 10.55 -0.35 22.94
N ILE A 45 9.24 -0.39 23.01
CA ILE A 45 8.41 0.55 23.76
C ILE A 45 8.20 0.05 25.17
N ASN A 46 8.41 0.92 26.13
CA ASN A 46 7.99 0.75 27.52
C ASN A 46 6.97 1.84 27.88
N ALA A 47 5.69 1.49 27.79
CA ALA A 47 4.62 2.44 28.09
C ALA A 47 4.57 2.85 29.57
N GLY A 48 5.08 2.03 30.47
CA GLY A 48 5.12 2.32 31.90
C GLY A 48 6.13 3.41 32.29
N THR A 49 7.26 3.49 31.55
CA THR A 49 8.28 4.53 31.73
C THR A 49 8.19 5.61 30.66
N GLN A 50 7.27 5.51 29.74
CA GLN A 50 7.11 6.42 28.60
C GLN A 50 8.40 6.55 27.78
N GLU A 51 9.02 5.41 27.45
CA GLU A 51 10.28 5.32 26.73
C GLU A 51 10.21 4.39 25.53
N ILE A 52 10.97 4.74 24.50
CA ILE A 52 11.31 3.83 23.40
C ILE A 52 12.83 3.75 23.29
N SER A 53 13.38 2.55 23.16
CA SER A 53 14.82 2.36 23.04
C SER A 53 15.18 1.39 21.92
N SER A 54 16.30 1.66 21.22
CA SER A 54 16.84 0.82 20.16
C SER A 54 18.37 0.84 20.15
N ASP A 55 18.97 -0.27 19.76
CA ASP A 55 20.36 -0.30 19.34
C ASP A 55 20.44 0.26 17.93
N VAL A 56 21.26 1.30 17.73
CA VAL A 56 21.23 2.08 16.49
C VAL A 56 22.40 1.77 15.59
N SER A 57 22.18 1.88 14.27
CA SER A 57 23.15 1.54 13.25
C SER A 57 24.21 2.62 12.99
N GLY A 58 24.07 3.79 13.60
CA GLY A 58 25.04 4.89 13.43
C GLY A 58 24.71 6.13 14.24
N TYR A 59 25.52 7.17 14.05
CA TYR A 59 25.34 8.46 14.69
C TYR A 59 24.47 9.38 13.83
N GLY A 60 23.80 10.36 14.45
CA GLY A 60 22.98 11.33 13.75
C GLY A 60 21.96 12.01 14.67
N ILE A 61 20.98 12.64 14.06
CA ILE A 61 19.83 13.25 14.75
C ILE A 61 18.76 12.17 14.88
N PHE A 62 18.27 11.97 16.10
CA PHE A 62 17.22 10.99 16.39
C PHE A 62 15.90 11.68 16.75
N THR A 63 14.80 11.09 16.31
CA THR A 63 13.45 11.52 16.68
C THR A 63 12.47 10.36 16.62
N PHE A 64 11.22 10.62 17.03
CA PHE A 64 10.13 9.67 16.83
C PHE A 64 9.73 9.63 15.36
N GLY A 65 9.52 8.42 14.85
CA GLY A 65 8.82 8.13 13.62
C GLY A 65 7.56 7.33 13.91
N LEU A 66 6.64 7.32 12.97
CA LEU A 66 5.53 6.36 12.97
C LEU A 66 5.74 5.39 11.82
N LEU A 67 5.68 4.11 12.12
CA LEU A 67 5.48 3.12 11.08
C LEU A 67 4.15 3.47 10.40
N ASN A 68 4.25 4.02 9.23
CA ASN A 68 3.06 4.25 8.43
C ASN A 68 2.51 2.86 8.06
N SER A 69 1.21 2.64 8.27
CA SER A 69 0.56 1.41 7.80
C SER A 69 0.75 1.19 6.28
N ALA A 70 1.08 2.26 5.54
CA ALA A 70 1.53 2.16 4.15
C ALA A 70 2.88 1.41 3.99
N ASN A 71 3.75 1.36 5.03
CA ASN A 71 4.99 0.57 4.99
C ASN A 71 4.78 -0.87 5.50
N ILE A 72 3.65 -1.16 6.15
CA ILE A 72 3.22 -2.54 6.46
C ILE A 72 2.56 -3.15 5.22
N LEU A 73 1.98 -2.33 4.34
CA LEU A 73 1.49 -2.73 3.02
C LEU A 73 2.61 -3.19 2.08
N ASP A 74 3.82 -2.66 2.27
CA ASP A 74 5.02 -3.07 1.52
C ASP A 74 5.49 -4.50 1.91
N SER A 75 4.90 -5.11 2.93
CA SER A 75 5.23 -6.48 3.34
C SER A 75 4.16 -7.52 2.98
N THR A 76 2.94 -7.13 2.64
CA THR A 76 1.85 -8.06 2.29
C THR A 76 1.40 -7.98 0.85
N ILE A 77 1.26 -6.78 0.27
CA ILE A 77 1.10 -6.67 -1.19
C ILE A 77 2.45 -6.26 -1.76
N ASN A 78 3.12 -7.19 -2.41
CA ASN A 78 4.36 -6.90 -3.11
C ASN A 78 4.04 -6.07 -4.36
N ILE A 79 4.02 -4.73 -4.19
CA ILE A 79 3.71 -3.77 -5.27
C ILE A 79 4.65 -3.99 -6.49
N GLN A 80 5.85 -4.56 -6.28
CA GLN A 80 6.78 -4.90 -7.35
C GLN A 80 6.32 -6.14 -8.16
N GLU A 81 5.41 -6.95 -7.63
CA GLU A 81 4.83 -8.11 -8.33
C GLU A 81 3.52 -7.77 -9.07
N ILE A 82 2.99 -6.54 -8.94
CA ILE A 82 1.85 -6.12 -9.73
C ILE A 82 2.30 -5.92 -11.17
N THR A 83 1.86 -6.82 -12.04
CA THR A 83 2.08 -6.68 -13.49
C THR A 83 1.32 -5.44 -14.00
N ASN A 84 2.06 -4.45 -14.48
CA ASN A 84 1.46 -3.22 -15.05
C ASN A 84 0.97 -3.42 -16.49
N SER A 85 0.84 -4.67 -16.96
CA SER A 85 0.31 -4.97 -18.29
C SER A 85 -0.38 -6.32 -18.31
N PHE A 86 -1.43 -6.46 -19.13
CA PHE A 86 -2.10 -7.71 -19.38
C PHE A 86 -2.68 -7.74 -20.81
N SER A 87 -2.95 -8.95 -21.33
CA SER A 87 -3.47 -9.16 -22.68
C SER A 87 -4.64 -10.13 -22.65
N PRO A 88 -5.88 -9.65 -22.73
CA PRO A 88 -7.08 -10.49 -22.68
C PRO A 88 -7.36 -11.17 -24.03
N ASN A 89 -6.46 -12.07 -24.46
CA ASN A 89 -6.51 -12.78 -25.74
C ASN A 89 -7.00 -14.25 -25.62
N GLU A 90 -7.38 -14.66 -24.39
CA GLU A 90 -7.90 -16.00 -24.08
C GLU A 90 -6.88 -17.13 -24.31
N ASP A 91 -5.56 -16.82 -24.23
CA ASP A 91 -4.50 -17.84 -24.33
C ASP A 91 -4.15 -18.50 -23.00
N GLY A 92 -4.79 -18.09 -21.89
CA GLY A 92 -4.59 -18.60 -20.54
C GLY A 92 -3.45 -17.92 -19.78
N THR A 93 -2.80 -16.91 -20.38
CA THR A 93 -1.69 -16.18 -19.77
C THR A 93 -2.00 -14.68 -19.69
N ASN A 94 -2.03 -14.11 -18.48
CA ASN A 94 -2.29 -12.69 -18.27
C ASN A 94 -3.60 -12.17 -18.93
N ASP A 95 -4.61 -13.02 -19.01
CA ASP A 95 -5.91 -12.65 -19.58
C ASP A 95 -6.72 -11.71 -18.68
N THR A 96 -6.32 -11.57 -17.42
CA THR A 96 -6.98 -10.71 -16.44
C THR A 96 -5.96 -9.88 -15.66
N PHE A 97 -6.33 -8.66 -15.31
CA PHE A 97 -5.53 -7.84 -14.40
C PHE A 97 -5.76 -8.30 -12.96
N GLN A 98 -4.71 -8.83 -12.32
CA GLN A 98 -4.73 -9.37 -10.96
C GLN A 98 -3.72 -8.65 -10.08
N ILE A 99 -4.04 -8.54 -8.79
CA ILE A 99 -3.12 -8.08 -7.76
C ILE A 99 -2.94 -9.23 -6.76
N PRO A 100 -1.79 -9.91 -6.80
CA PRO A 100 -1.51 -11.03 -5.90
C PRO A 100 -1.62 -10.62 -4.42
N GLY A 101 -2.19 -11.48 -3.57
CA GLY A 101 -2.36 -11.24 -2.14
C GLY A 101 -3.49 -10.29 -1.76
N LEU A 102 -4.08 -9.54 -2.72
CA LEU A 102 -5.08 -8.51 -2.38
C LEU A 102 -6.35 -9.08 -1.73
N ALA A 103 -6.83 -10.20 -2.18
CA ALA A 103 -8.05 -10.80 -1.63
C ALA A 103 -7.84 -11.46 -0.27
N GLU A 104 -6.65 -12.00 -0.06
CA GLU A 104 -6.22 -12.63 1.18
C GLU A 104 -6.07 -11.61 2.30
N ASP A 105 -5.38 -10.50 2.01
CA ASP A 105 -5.06 -9.48 3.00
C ASP A 105 -6.22 -8.47 3.20
N TYR A 106 -6.96 -8.18 2.12
CA TYR A 106 -8.05 -7.20 2.11
C TYR A 106 -9.33 -7.77 1.49
N PRO A 107 -10.01 -8.70 2.15
CA PRO A 107 -11.15 -9.43 1.57
C PRO A 107 -12.32 -8.54 1.14
N ASN A 108 -12.38 -7.30 1.60
CA ASN A 108 -13.44 -6.35 1.26
C ASN A 108 -13.00 -5.23 0.33
N PHE A 109 -11.86 -5.37 -0.35
CA PHE A 109 -11.34 -4.34 -1.24
C PHE A 109 -12.35 -3.94 -2.32
N LYS A 110 -12.19 -2.70 -2.78
CA LYS A 110 -12.87 -2.20 -3.98
C LYS A 110 -11.82 -1.80 -5.02
N MET A 111 -12.00 -2.24 -6.26
CA MET A 111 -11.15 -1.85 -7.39
C MET A 111 -11.98 -1.09 -8.42
N THR A 112 -11.50 0.09 -8.81
CA THR A 112 -12.13 0.90 -9.85
C THR A 112 -11.09 1.22 -10.92
N ILE A 113 -11.41 0.99 -12.19
CA ILE A 113 -10.50 1.24 -13.31
C ILE A 113 -11.13 2.30 -14.23
N TYR A 114 -10.29 3.25 -14.65
CA TYR A 114 -10.66 4.40 -15.44
C TYR A 114 -9.91 4.40 -16.77
N ASN A 115 -10.59 4.85 -17.82
CA ASN A 115 -9.93 5.17 -19.08
C ASN A 115 -9.22 6.54 -19.00
N ARG A 116 -8.49 6.91 -20.07
CA ARG A 116 -7.80 8.20 -20.18
C ARG A 116 -8.68 9.44 -20.09
N TYR A 117 -10.01 9.28 -20.22
CA TYR A 117 -10.98 10.37 -20.09
C TYR A 117 -11.62 10.45 -18.70
N GLY A 118 -11.15 9.61 -17.75
CA GLY A 118 -11.72 9.53 -16.40
C GLY A 118 -13.03 8.76 -16.30
N ASN A 119 -13.47 8.08 -17.36
CA ASN A 119 -14.68 7.26 -17.30
C ASN A 119 -14.36 5.89 -16.71
N ILE A 120 -15.23 5.42 -15.82
CA ILE A 120 -15.12 4.10 -15.21
C ILE A 120 -15.41 3.04 -16.27
N VAL A 121 -14.46 2.12 -16.46
CA VAL A 121 -14.59 0.94 -17.31
C VAL A 121 -14.80 -0.34 -16.50
N TYR A 122 -14.38 -0.34 -15.23
CA TYR A 122 -14.55 -1.44 -14.30
C TYR A 122 -14.74 -0.92 -12.88
N ASP A 123 -15.72 -1.46 -12.15
CA ASP A 123 -15.98 -1.15 -10.75
C ASP A 123 -16.42 -2.43 -10.04
N TYR A 124 -15.60 -2.88 -9.09
CA TYR A 124 -15.77 -4.16 -8.42
C TYR A 124 -15.49 -4.05 -6.92
N LYS A 125 -16.35 -4.68 -6.12
CA LYS A 125 -16.17 -4.85 -4.69
C LYS A 125 -16.12 -6.34 -4.35
N ASN A 126 -15.08 -6.77 -3.64
CA ASN A 126 -14.81 -8.20 -3.41
C ASN A 126 -15.80 -8.85 -2.42
N ASN A 127 -16.19 -8.13 -1.36
CA ASN A 127 -17.15 -8.63 -0.36
C ASN A 127 -16.81 -10.00 0.23
N GLY A 128 -15.53 -10.22 0.59
CA GLY A 128 -15.06 -11.43 1.26
C GLY A 128 -14.88 -12.64 0.36
N ARG A 129 -14.91 -12.51 -0.97
CA ARG A 129 -14.68 -13.64 -1.87
C ARG A 129 -13.20 -14.02 -1.88
N THR A 130 -12.92 -15.32 -1.82
CA THR A 130 -11.56 -15.87 -1.97
C THR A 130 -11.08 -15.91 -3.41
N MET A 131 -12.01 -15.89 -4.37
CA MET A 131 -11.74 -15.82 -5.80
C MET A 131 -12.41 -14.55 -6.36
N PRO A 132 -11.68 -13.43 -6.43
CA PRO A 132 -12.19 -12.20 -7.00
C PRO A 132 -12.54 -12.32 -8.48
N LEU A 133 -13.49 -11.50 -8.93
CA LEU A 133 -13.69 -11.28 -10.35
C LEU A 133 -12.68 -10.23 -10.82
N TRP A 134 -11.58 -10.68 -11.39
CA TRP A 134 -10.55 -9.80 -11.92
C TRP A 134 -10.97 -9.19 -13.26
N TRP A 135 -10.43 -8.02 -13.58
CA TRP A 135 -10.77 -7.33 -14.80
C TRP A 135 -10.20 -8.06 -16.04
N ASP A 136 -11.08 -8.41 -16.95
CA ASP A 136 -10.82 -9.12 -18.20
C ASP A 136 -10.70 -8.18 -19.42
N GLY A 137 -10.45 -6.91 -19.20
CA GLY A 137 -10.36 -5.91 -20.27
C GLY A 137 -11.71 -5.51 -20.88
N ARG A 138 -12.83 -5.98 -20.34
CA ARG A 138 -14.16 -5.63 -20.86
C ARG A 138 -14.76 -4.46 -20.07
N SER A 139 -15.50 -3.60 -20.77
CA SER A 139 -16.22 -2.54 -20.09
C SER A 139 -17.60 -2.99 -19.66
N TYR A 140 -17.90 -2.73 -18.38
CA TYR A 140 -19.20 -2.96 -17.77
C TYR A 140 -19.93 -1.64 -17.45
N GLY A 141 -19.39 -0.52 -17.90
CA GLY A 141 -19.90 0.83 -17.62
C GLY A 141 -21.06 1.24 -18.54
N ARG A 142 -21.91 2.19 -18.06
CA ARG A 142 -23.06 2.72 -18.77
C ARG A 142 -22.75 3.58 -20.01
N MET A 143 -21.47 3.96 -20.21
CA MET A 143 -21.08 4.94 -21.26
C MET A 143 -20.03 4.37 -22.22
N THR A 144 -20.11 3.11 -22.59
CA THR A 144 -19.22 2.53 -23.58
C THR A 144 -19.78 2.61 -24.98
N VAL A 145 -19.08 3.31 -25.87
CA VAL A 145 -19.36 3.29 -27.30
C VAL A 145 -19.13 1.86 -27.81
N GLY A 146 -20.22 1.15 -28.12
CA GLY A 146 -20.14 -0.20 -28.68
C GLY A 146 -20.85 -1.31 -27.90
N GLY A 147 -21.54 -1.00 -26.78
CA GLY A 147 -22.34 -1.98 -26.01
C GLY A 147 -21.55 -2.69 -24.91
N ASN A 148 -22.28 -3.18 -23.91
CA ASN A 148 -21.72 -3.93 -22.78
C ASN A 148 -20.98 -5.19 -23.23
N LYS A 149 -19.80 -5.44 -22.64
CA LYS A 149 -18.96 -6.65 -22.82
C LYS A 149 -17.99 -6.65 -24.00
N LYS A 150 -17.70 -5.54 -24.66
CA LYS A 150 -16.59 -5.49 -25.60
C LYS A 150 -15.28 -5.22 -24.86
N ILE A 151 -14.20 -5.86 -25.34
CA ILE A 151 -12.85 -5.54 -24.88
C ILE A 151 -12.58 -4.08 -25.22
N VAL A 152 -12.06 -3.34 -24.24
CA VAL A 152 -11.73 -1.92 -24.43
C VAL A 152 -10.45 -1.79 -25.27
N PRO A 153 -10.22 -0.65 -25.94
CA PRO A 153 -9.04 -0.48 -26.79
C PRO A 153 -7.72 -0.68 -26.07
N THR A 154 -6.71 -1.17 -26.78
CA THR A 154 -5.31 -1.13 -26.35
C THR A 154 -4.94 0.29 -25.92
N ALA A 155 -4.64 0.47 -24.64
CA ALA A 155 -4.30 1.78 -24.04
C ALA A 155 -3.76 1.62 -22.62
N THR A 156 -3.30 2.74 -22.06
CA THR A 156 -3.06 2.89 -20.61
C THR A 156 -4.37 3.24 -19.91
N TYR A 157 -4.63 2.54 -18.81
CA TYR A 157 -5.73 2.73 -17.89
C TYR A 157 -5.21 3.09 -16.52
N TRP A 158 -6.04 3.74 -15.70
CA TRP A 158 -5.71 4.07 -14.31
C TRP A 158 -6.60 3.25 -13.41
N TYR A 159 -6.03 2.73 -12.32
CA TYR A 159 -6.82 2.02 -11.34
C TYR A 159 -6.61 2.55 -9.94
N VAL A 160 -7.63 2.40 -9.14
CA VAL A 160 -7.65 2.71 -7.71
C VAL A 160 -8.12 1.47 -6.97
N VAL A 161 -7.35 1.07 -5.96
CA VAL A 161 -7.74 0.04 -5.00
C VAL A 161 -8.02 0.73 -3.68
N ASP A 162 -9.25 0.64 -3.22
CA ASP A 162 -9.64 1.00 -1.86
C ASP A 162 -9.68 -0.30 -1.04
N PHE A 163 -8.85 -0.38 -0.04
CA PHE A 163 -8.73 -1.58 0.80
C PHE A 163 -9.93 -1.79 1.71
N ASN A 164 -10.74 -0.75 1.90
CA ASN A 164 -12.00 -0.77 2.63
C ASN A 164 -11.87 -1.35 4.05
N ASP A 165 -10.71 -1.13 4.67
CA ASP A 165 -10.35 -1.54 6.04
C ASP A 165 -10.49 -0.38 7.06
N GLY A 166 -10.84 0.81 6.58
CA GLY A 166 -10.99 2.02 7.38
C GLY A 166 -9.67 2.64 7.87
N ARG A 167 -8.53 2.13 7.44
CA ARG A 167 -7.19 2.55 7.91
C ARG A 167 -6.25 2.90 6.77
N THR A 168 -6.22 2.05 5.76
CA THR A 168 -5.28 2.12 4.66
C THR A 168 -5.75 3.12 3.60
N LYS A 169 -4.85 4.00 3.16
CA LYS A 169 -5.16 4.92 2.06
C LYS A 169 -5.32 4.13 0.76
N PRO A 170 -6.23 4.53 -0.13
CA PRO A 170 -6.36 3.91 -1.43
C PRO A 170 -5.02 3.95 -2.20
N TYR A 171 -4.70 2.82 -2.83
CA TYR A 171 -3.56 2.71 -3.73
C TYR A 171 -4.02 3.03 -5.16
N GLN A 172 -3.21 3.76 -5.91
CA GLN A 172 -3.49 4.09 -7.29
C GLN A 172 -2.25 3.91 -8.16
N SER A 173 -2.46 3.36 -9.34
CA SER A 173 -1.40 3.21 -10.34
C SER A 173 -2.01 3.10 -11.74
N TRP A 174 -1.17 2.81 -12.72
CA TRP A 174 -1.54 2.62 -14.10
C TRP A 174 -1.35 1.17 -14.53
N LEU A 175 -2.07 0.77 -15.55
CA LEU A 175 -1.87 -0.51 -16.22
C LEU A 175 -2.03 -0.35 -17.73
N TYR A 176 -1.34 -1.17 -18.49
CA TYR A 176 -1.42 -1.20 -19.94
C TYR A 176 -2.17 -2.44 -20.40
N LEU A 177 -3.23 -2.23 -21.17
CA LEU A 177 -3.97 -3.30 -21.82
C LEU A 177 -3.47 -3.42 -23.26
N ASN A 178 -3.03 -4.61 -23.64
CA ASN A 178 -2.65 -4.98 -24.99
C ASN A 178 -3.64 -6.00 -25.55
N ASN A 179 -4.39 -5.64 -26.58
CA ASN A 179 -5.42 -6.49 -27.22
C ASN A 179 -5.08 -6.69 -28.68
#